data_88483c227034f14ebd9ffc412fd7f47c
#
_entry.id   88483c227034f14ebd9ffc412fd7f47c
#
_cell.length_a   1.000
_cell.length_b   1.000
_cell.length_c   1.000
_cell.angle_alpha   90.00
_cell.angle_beta   90.00
_cell.angle_gamma   90.00
#
_symmetry.space_group_name_H-M   'P 1'
#
loop_
_entity.id
_entity.type
_entity.pdbx_description
1 polymer ?
#
loop_
_entity_poly.entity_id
_entity_poly.type
_entity_poly.pdbx_seq_one_letter_code
_entity_poly.pdbx_strand_id
1 'polypeptide(L)'
;MNGTARAPALGRLGTYRTDRSYAWNYEHGPAWAGPVPAVPATAGQRFFGLEVASRLGIAAGLLLNARWIDFYARCGYDILTYKTVRSRHRVCHPMPNWLFVDPADAAALDEAASAVRARARPHAGTGADWTSTVSFGMPSRDPGVWMADVAQARHLLAPRQVLVVSVVASPAAGDTADSIIADFGRLAAMAREAGAQVVEANLSCPNVVSAEGDLYLDAALSGRIAQALRQGAGTLPVLLKIGHVPDEARLAALLRAVAGQASGLVVVNGLSRPVLDGAGTAAFGTGRRQAGILGRGIHAISVQEVARASALIERDRLDLQVVGVGGVACAEDAERYFEAGACAVLMGSAPMFDPALAARMKALHPEW
;
A
#
# COMPACT_ATOMS: atom_id res chain seq x y z
N MET A 1 -11.26 5.23 43.27
CA MET A 1 -9.90 5.64 42.81
C MET A 1 -9.93 5.57 41.28
N ASN A 2 -10.20 6.73 40.65
CA ASN A 2 -10.25 6.81 39.19
C ASN A 2 -8.81 6.94 38.64
N GLY A 3 -8.26 5.83 38.16
CA GLY A 3 -7.01 5.83 37.40
C GLY A 3 -7.26 6.43 36.02
N THR A 4 -6.98 7.73 35.86
CA THR A 4 -6.91 8.36 34.55
C THR A 4 -5.75 7.70 33.77
N ALA A 5 -6.08 6.83 32.84
CA ALA A 5 -5.10 6.29 31.88
C ALA A 5 -4.43 7.47 31.18
N ARG A 6 -3.17 7.70 31.48
CA ARG A 6 -2.35 8.75 30.86
C ARG A 6 -2.27 8.44 29.36
N ALA A 7 -2.75 9.35 28.52
CA ALA A 7 -2.64 9.21 27.08
C ALA A 7 -1.18 8.89 26.70
N PRO A 8 -0.93 7.92 25.81
CA PRO A 8 0.44 7.52 25.45
C PRO A 8 1.20 8.72 24.90
N ALA A 9 2.49 8.81 25.23
CA ALA A 9 3.35 9.88 24.74
C ALA A 9 3.38 9.86 23.19
N LEU A 10 3.22 11.02 22.57
CA LEU A 10 3.33 11.20 21.12
C LEU A 10 4.57 10.48 20.56
N GLY A 11 4.39 9.74 19.48
CA GLY A 11 5.46 9.02 18.81
C GLY A 11 5.71 7.58 19.27
N ARG A 12 4.99 7.09 20.29
CA ARG A 12 5.02 5.68 20.71
C ARG A 12 3.74 4.91 20.34
N LEU A 13 2.95 5.45 19.39
CA LEU A 13 1.65 4.89 19.05
C LEU A 13 1.73 3.64 18.17
N GLY A 14 2.89 3.33 17.56
CA GLY A 14 3.00 2.19 16.67
C GLY A 14 4.44 1.88 16.29
N THR A 15 4.61 0.90 15.43
CA THR A 15 5.91 0.44 14.93
C THR A 15 6.67 1.51 14.15
N TYR A 16 5.96 2.37 13.41
CA TYR A 16 6.54 3.55 12.76
C TYR A 16 6.40 4.77 13.67
N ARG A 17 7.53 5.40 13.99
CA ARG A 17 7.60 6.61 14.81
C ARG A 17 7.22 7.82 13.98
N THR A 18 5.98 8.30 14.12
CA THR A 18 5.47 9.48 13.37
C THR A 18 6.12 10.80 13.80
N ASP A 19 6.78 10.82 14.97
CA ASP A 19 7.58 11.93 15.49
C ASP A 19 9.04 11.93 15.02
N ARG A 20 9.42 10.97 14.19
CA ARG A 20 10.77 10.81 13.63
C ARG A 20 10.74 10.85 12.11
N SER A 21 11.88 11.20 11.52
CA SER A 21 12.02 11.23 10.08
C SER A 21 11.88 9.82 9.45
N TYR A 22 11.59 9.77 8.16
CA TYR A 22 11.62 8.54 7.38
C TYR A 22 12.99 7.84 7.46
N ALA A 23 14.09 8.61 7.33
CA ALA A 23 15.44 8.07 7.43
C ALA A 23 15.70 7.42 8.80
N TRP A 24 15.26 8.06 9.87
CA TRP A 24 15.37 7.47 11.21
C TRP A 24 14.62 6.13 11.31
N ASN A 25 13.36 6.06 10.85
CA ASN A 25 12.58 4.82 10.86
C ASN A 25 13.20 3.74 9.97
N TYR A 26 13.75 4.12 8.81
CA TYR A 26 14.46 3.20 7.92
C TYR A 26 15.67 2.56 8.62
N GLU A 27 16.45 3.34 9.35
CA GLU A 27 17.69 2.91 10.00
C GLU A 27 17.47 2.12 11.30
N HIS A 28 16.42 2.44 12.07
CA HIS A 28 16.17 1.82 13.37
C HIS A 28 15.24 0.60 13.31
N GLY A 29 14.44 0.46 12.22
CA GLY A 29 13.46 -0.61 12.09
C GLY A 29 12.20 -0.37 12.93
N PRO A 30 11.31 -1.38 13.03
CA PRO A 30 10.06 -1.28 13.76
C PRO A 30 10.27 -0.99 15.25
N ALA A 31 9.64 0.07 15.77
CA ALA A 31 9.67 0.43 17.18
C ALA A 31 8.57 -0.33 17.94
N TRP A 32 8.83 -1.56 18.33
CA TRP A 32 7.87 -2.41 19.03
C TRP A 32 8.49 -3.00 20.31
N ALA A 33 7.81 -2.82 21.45
CA ALA A 33 8.22 -3.34 22.75
C ALA A 33 7.39 -4.55 23.20
N GLY A 34 6.32 -4.87 22.49
CA GLY A 34 5.47 -6.03 22.77
C GLY A 34 6.08 -7.35 22.27
N PRO A 35 5.51 -8.49 22.67
CA PRO A 35 5.91 -9.79 22.13
C PRO A 35 5.54 -9.89 20.65
N VAL A 36 6.31 -10.68 19.91
CA VAL A 36 5.88 -11.18 18.60
C VAL A 36 4.75 -12.19 18.84
N PRO A 37 3.59 -12.08 18.18
CA PRO A 37 2.47 -12.96 18.44
C PRO A 37 2.77 -14.41 18.03
N ALA A 38 2.17 -15.38 18.73
CA ALA A 38 2.09 -16.73 18.21
C ALA A 38 1.18 -16.76 16.99
N VAL A 39 1.66 -17.32 15.87
CA VAL A 39 0.92 -17.38 14.61
C VAL A 39 0.23 -18.71 14.49
N PRO A 40 -1.11 -18.76 14.40
CA PRO A 40 -1.86 -20.00 14.21
C PRO A 40 -1.52 -20.67 12.88
N ALA A 41 -1.61 -21.99 12.85
CA ALA A 41 -1.55 -22.75 11.61
C ALA A 41 -2.80 -22.47 10.73
N THR A 42 -2.61 -22.47 9.42
CA THR A 42 -3.65 -22.21 8.43
C THR A 42 -3.68 -23.30 7.37
N ALA A 43 -4.81 -23.46 6.69
CA ALA A 43 -4.98 -24.44 5.61
C ALA A 43 -4.02 -24.23 4.43
N GLY A 44 -3.58 -23.00 4.23
CA GLY A 44 -2.79 -22.59 3.08
C GLY A 44 -3.64 -22.24 1.88
N GLN A 45 -3.14 -21.28 1.12
CA GLN A 45 -3.82 -20.67 0.01
C GLN A 45 -2.88 -20.46 -1.17
N ARG A 46 -3.38 -19.91 -2.26
CA ARG A 46 -2.58 -19.48 -3.40
C ARG A 46 -2.73 -17.97 -3.65
N PHE A 47 -1.62 -17.36 -4.00
CA PHE A 47 -1.54 -15.96 -4.41
C PHE A 47 -0.82 -15.91 -5.75
N PHE A 48 -1.54 -15.67 -6.84
CA PHE A 48 -1.03 -15.69 -8.22
C PHE A 48 -0.18 -16.93 -8.54
N GLY A 49 -0.68 -18.12 -8.16
CA GLY A 49 0.02 -19.39 -8.37
C GLY A 49 1.04 -19.76 -7.30
N LEU A 50 1.48 -18.83 -6.47
CA LEU A 50 2.43 -19.05 -5.36
C LEU A 50 1.68 -19.56 -4.12
N GLU A 51 2.29 -20.50 -3.38
CA GLU A 51 1.73 -20.95 -2.11
C GLU A 51 1.96 -19.90 -1.01
N VAL A 52 0.90 -19.58 -0.27
CA VAL A 52 0.93 -18.71 0.91
C VAL A 52 0.27 -19.38 2.09
N ALA A 53 0.70 -19.04 3.32
CA ALA A 53 0.04 -19.56 4.50
C ALA A 53 -1.35 -18.96 4.68
N SER A 54 -1.54 -17.68 4.30
CA SER A 54 -2.85 -17.03 4.24
C SER A 54 -2.89 -15.97 3.13
N ARG A 55 -4.10 -15.52 2.79
CA ARG A 55 -4.32 -14.40 1.84
C ARG A 55 -4.24 -13.03 2.50
N LEU A 56 -3.55 -12.93 3.64
CA LEU A 56 -3.37 -11.69 4.42
C LEU A 56 -1.97 -11.14 4.25
N GLY A 57 -1.87 -9.84 3.98
CA GLY A 57 -0.56 -9.21 3.76
C GLY A 57 -0.47 -7.74 4.14
N ILE A 58 0.68 -7.16 3.87
CA ILE A 58 0.95 -5.72 4.05
C ILE A 58 1.23 -5.07 2.71
N ALA A 59 0.51 -3.98 2.45
CA ALA A 59 0.65 -3.18 1.25
C ALA A 59 1.94 -2.34 1.25
N ALA A 60 2.41 -1.97 0.06
CA ALA A 60 3.54 -1.06 -0.10
C ALA A 60 3.35 0.25 0.68
N GLY A 61 4.27 0.55 1.58
CA GLY A 61 4.22 1.74 2.43
C GLY A 61 4.92 1.53 3.76
N LEU A 62 4.49 0.56 4.54
CA LEU A 62 4.97 0.30 5.90
C LEU A 62 6.30 -0.47 5.94
N LEU A 63 6.54 -1.39 5.00
CA LEU A 63 7.72 -2.26 5.02
C LEU A 63 8.91 -1.58 4.36
N LEU A 64 9.66 -0.79 5.12
CA LEU A 64 10.69 0.11 4.60
C LEU A 64 11.94 -0.61 4.08
N ASN A 65 12.29 -1.76 4.64
CA ASN A 65 13.47 -2.58 4.32
C ASN A 65 13.34 -4.00 4.90
N ALA A 66 14.38 -4.82 4.77
CA ALA A 66 14.41 -6.20 5.20
C ALA A 66 14.08 -6.40 6.69
N ARG A 67 14.46 -5.48 7.58
CA ARG A 67 14.12 -5.55 9.02
C ARG A 67 12.61 -5.42 9.27
N TRP A 68 11.94 -4.58 8.48
CA TRP A 68 10.49 -4.41 8.53
C TRP A 68 9.78 -5.63 7.97
N ILE A 69 10.29 -6.18 6.87
CA ILE A 69 9.80 -7.43 6.27
C ILE A 69 9.87 -8.57 7.29
N ASP A 70 11.05 -8.81 7.89
CA ASP A 70 11.25 -9.87 8.90
C ASP A 70 10.30 -9.73 10.09
N PHE A 71 10.17 -8.52 10.63
CA PHE A 71 9.31 -8.29 11.78
C PHE A 71 7.85 -8.66 11.48
N TYR A 72 7.29 -8.18 10.37
CA TYR A 72 5.90 -8.44 10.02
C TYR A 72 5.66 -9.86 9.50
N ALA A 73 6.64 -10.48 8.86
CA ALA A 73 6.61 -11.89 8.52
C ALA A 73 6.43 -12.76 9.77
N ARG A 74 7.20 -12.47 10.82
CA ARG A 74 7.07 -13.13 12.13
C ARG A 74 5.76 -12.81 12.86
N CYS A 75 5.13 -11.67 12.56
CA CYS A 75 3.79 -11.33 13.08
C CYS A 75 2.65 -12.05 12.33
N GLY A 76 2.96 -12.89 11.33
CA GLY A 76 1.97 -13.75 10.65
C GLY A 76 1.39 -13.16 9.37
N TYR A 77 2.00 -12.14 8.78
CA TYR A 77 1.66 -11.69 7.44
C TYR A 77 2.39 -12.54 6.40
N ASP A 78 1.69 -12.96 5.34
CA ASP A 78 2.24 -13.91 4.36
C ASP A 78 2.45 -13.30 2.97
N ILE A 79 1.85 -12.15 2.68
CA ILE A 79 2.09 -11.36 1.47
C ILE A 79 2.73 -10.05 1.93
N LEU A 80 4.03 -9.90 1.67
CA LEU A 80 4.81 -8.78 2.21
C LEU A 80 5.29 -7.90 1.06
N THR A 81 4.72 -6.68 0.97
CA THR A 81 5.09 -5.75 -0.10
C THR A 81 6.16 -4.79 0.36
N TYR A 82 7.36 -4.97 -0.16
CA TYR A 82 8.49 -4.07 0.05
C TYR A 82 8.13 -2.65 -0.40
N LYS A 83 8.51 -1.65 0.40
CA LYS A 83 8.26 -0.23 0.13
C LYS A 83 8.63 0.14 -1.29
N THR A 84 7.72 0.84 -1.99
CA THR A 84 7.95 1.27 -3.38
C THR A 84 9.33 1.86 -3.58
N VAL A 85 10.07 1.31 -4.56
CA VAL A 85 11.44 1.69 -4.93
C VAL A 85 11.47 2.36 -6.29
N ARG A 86 12.58 3.03 -6.58
CA ARG A 86 12.82 3.82 -7.80
C ARG A 86 14.14 3.44 -8.47
N SER A 87 14.26 3.80 -9.72
CA SER A 87 15.48 3.63 -10.53
C SER A 87 16.64 4.57 -10.12
N ARG A 88 16.38 5.52 -9.22
CA ARG A 88 17.38 6.44 -8.65
C ARG A 88 16.98 6.85 -7.23
N HIS A 89 17.94 7.32 -6.47
CA HIS A 89 17.71 7.86 -5.13
C HIS A 89 16.68 8.99 -5.14
N ARG A 90 15.77 8.95 -4.16
CA ARG A 90 14.84 10.06 -3.88
C ARG A 90 14.73 10.28 -2.38
N VAL A 91 14.96 11.50 -1.94
CA VAL A 91 14.79 11.89 -0.55
C VAL A 91 13.31 11.95 -0.17
N CYS A 92 13.01 11.66 1.08
CA CYS A 92 11.69 11.86 1.64
C CYS A 92 11.36 13.36 1.75
N HIS A 93 10.09 13.71 1.59
CA HIS A 93 9.62 15.06 1.94
C HIS A 93 9.98 15.41 3.39
N PRO A 94 10.17 16.71 3.71
CA PRO A 94 10.37 17.13 5.09
C PRO A 94 9.18 16.79 5.99
N MET A 95 9.43 16.64 7.29
CA MET A 95 8.35 16.43 8.26
C MET A 95 7.42 17.66 8.33
N PRO A 96 6.13 17.46 8.73
CA PRO A 96 5.51 16.18 9.05
C PRO A 96 5.27 15.31 7.82
N ASN A 97 5.26 13.97 8.01
CA ASN A 97 4.96 13.02 6.94
C ASN A 97 3.71 12.18 7.21
N TRP A 98 3.22 12.19 8.45
CA TRP A 98 2.05 11.45 8.92
C TRP A 98 1.22 12.33 9.84
N LEU A 99 -0.07 12.47 9.52
CA LEU A 99 -1.06 13.18 10.31
C LEU A 99 -2.34 12.33 10.43
N PHE A 100 -3.22 12.71 11.36
CA PHE A 100 -4.51 12.04 11.58
C PHE A 100 -5.64 12.96 11.12
N VAL A 101 -6.56 12.41 10.33
CA VAL A 101 -7.73 13.13 9.79
C VAL A 101 -8.77 13.27 10.90
N ASP A 102 -9.47 14.39 10.92
CA ASP A 102 -10.58 14.61 11.85
C ASP A 102 -11.74 13.64 11.57
N PRO A 103 -12.38 13.06 12.59
CA PRO A 103 -13.40 12.03 12.41
C PRO A 103 -14.58 12.45 11.53
N ALA A 104 -15.03 13.72 11.66
CA ALA A 104 -16.13 14.24 10.84
C ALA A 104 -15.77 14.28 9.35
N ASP A 105 -14.53 14.71 9.03
CA ASP A 105 -14.05 14.75 7.64
C ASP A 105 -13.76 13.33 7.11
N ALA A 106 -13.33 12.42 7.99
CA ALA A 106 -13.15 11.00 7.63
C ALA A 106 -14.47 10.30 7.29
N ALA A 107 -15.57 10.68 7.94
CA ALA A 107 -16.91 10.14 7.68
C ALA A 107 -17.54 10.68 6.37
N ALA A 108 -17.05 11.80 5.87
CA ALA A 108 -17.55 12.47 4.65
C ALA A 108 -16.62 12.28 3.43
N LEU A 109 -15.75 11.26 3.43
CA LEU A 109 -14.77 11.04 2.36
C LEU A 109 -15.34 10.60 1.00
N ASP A 110 -16.57 10.12 0.98
CA ASP A 110 -17.33 9.77 -0.22
C ASP A 110 -17.78 11.00 -1.02
N GLU A 111 -17.87 12.16 -0.37
CA GLU A 111 -18.18 13.42 -1.05
C GLU A 111 -16.99 13.86 -1.93
N ALA A 112 -17.24 14.03 -3.22
CA ALA A 112 -16.22 14.39 -4.19
C ALA A 112 -15.51 15.71 -3.82
N ALA A 113 -14.17 15.70 -3.81
CA ALA A 113 -13.29 16.87 -3.70
C ALA A 113 -13.29 17.65 -2.38
N SER A 114 -13.90 17.17 -1.30
CA SER A 114 -13.83 17.84 0.01
C SER A 114 -12.41 17.88 0.56
N ALA A 115 -11.97 19.05 1.06
CA ALA A 115 -10.75 19.14 1.83
C ALA A 115 -10.95 18.48 3.20
N VAL A 116 -9.91 17.82 3.73
CA VAL A 116 -9.93 17.24 5.07
C VAL A 116 -9.02 18.01 6.02
N ARG A 117 -9.42 18.12 7.28
CA ARG A 117 -8.58 18.66 8.34
C ARG A 117 -7.78 17.54 8.99
N ALA A 118 -6.53 17.84 9.31
CA ALA A 118 -5.64 16.89 9.93
C ALA A 118 -4.78 17.51 11.03
N ARG A 119 -4.40 16.69 11.99
CA ARG A 119 -3.62 17.06 13.16
C ARG A 119 -2.54 16.03 13.47
N ALA A 120 -1.53 16.43 14.25
CA ALA A 120 -0.41 15.55 14.63
C ALA A 120 -0.80 14.44 15.63
N ARG A 121 -1.90 14.62 16.37
CA ARG A 121 -2.40 13.64 17.36
C ARG A 121 -3.67 12.98 16.87
N PRO A 122 -3.86 11.66 17.07
CA PRO A 122 -5.12 11.02 16.78
C PRO A 122 -6.23 11.53 17.73
N HIS A 123 -7.48 11.33 17.33
CA HIS A 123 -8.63 11.43 18.22
C HIS A 123 -8.69 10.24 19.20
N ALA A 124 -9.62 10.27 20.15
CA ALA A 124 -9.89 9.14 21.03
C ALA A 124 -10.25 7.90 20.20
N GLY A 125 -9.79 6.73 20.62
CA GLY A 125 -9.96 5.46 19.90
C GLY A 125 -8.64 4.70 19.75
N THR A 126 -8.65 3.72 18.88
CA THR A 126 -7.51 2.83 18.58
C THR A 126 -7.05 2.99 17.15
N GLY A 127 -5.95 2.31 16.80
CA GLY A 127 -5.47 2.26 15.41
C GLY A 127 -6.51 1.71 14.41
N ALA A 128 -7.49 0.94 14.88
CA ALA A 128 -8.59 0.44 14.07
C ALA A 128 -9.57 1.54 13.65
N ASP A 129 -9.70 2.59 14.46
CA ASP A 129 -10.66 3.68 14.25
C ASP A 129 -10.06 4.84 13.45
N TRP A 130 -8.73 4.91 13.33
CA TRP A 130 -8.06 6.09 12.82
C TRP A 130 -8.01 6.13 11.30
N THR A 131 -8.34 7.30 10.78
CA THR A 131 -8.04 7.71 9.41
C THR A 131 -6.81 8.59 9.43
N SER A 132 -5.86 8.30 8.59
CA SER A 132 -4.58 9.01 8.51
C SER A 132 -4.37 9.62 7.14
N THR A 133 -3.45 10.57 7.08
CA THR A 133 -2.98 11.15 5.83
C THR A 133 -1.46 11.20 5.81
N VAL A 134 -0.87 10.98 4.65
CA VAL A 134 0.57 10.84 4.51
C VAL A 134 1.13 11.62 3.33
N SER A 135 2.34 12.17 3.52
CA SER A 135 3.07 12.90 2.49
C SER A 135 4.57 12.59 2.58
N PHE A 136 4.99 11.48 1.96
CA PHE A 136 6.39 11.04 1.95
C PHE A 136 7.12 11.37 0.64
N GLY A 137 6.41 11.57 -0.48
CA GLY A 137 7.00 11.81 -1.80
C GLY A 137 7.64 10.58 -2.44
N MET A 138 7.26 9.37 -2.00
CA MET A 138 7.81 8.08 -2.45
C MET A 138 9.35 8.04 -2.44
N PRO A 139 9.98 8.15 -1.26
CA PRO A 139 11.43 8.07 -1.12
C PRO A 139 11.95 6.69 -1.51
N SER A 140 13.15 6.65 -2.07
CA SER A 140 13.87 5.42 -2.41
C SER A 140 15.36 5.58 -2.15
N ARG A 141 16.02 4.52 -1.69
CA ARG A 141 17.49 4.41 -1.74
C ARG A 141 17.93 4.14 -3.18
N ASP A 142 19.22 4.27 -3.43
CA ASP A 142 19.81 3.90 -4.72
C ASP A 142 19.57 2.43 -5.06
N PRO A 143 19.49 2.07 -6.35
CA PRO A 143 19.24 0.71 -6.79
C PRO A 143 20.15 -0.34 -6.16
N GLY A 144 21.45 -0.10 -6.09
CA GLY A 144 22.38 -1.05 -5.47
C GLY A 144 22.07 -1.32 -4.00
N VAL A 145 21.53 -0.33 -3.27
CA VAL A 145 21.16 -0.48 -1.86
C VAL A 145 19.86 -1.27 -1.71
N TRP A 146 18.79 -0.87 -2.42
CA TRP A 146 17.51 -1.55 -2.24
C TRP A 146 17.48 -2.95 -2.85
N MET A 147 18.23 -3.22 -3.94
CA MET A 147 18.33 -4.56 -4.51
C MET A 147 19.01 -5.53 -3.54
N ALA A 148 20.09 -5.12 -2.89
CA ALA A 148 20.77 -5.93 -1.89
C ALA A 148 19.87 -6.20 -0.68
N ASP A 149 19.11 -5.19 -0.24
CA ASP A 149 18.19 -5.31 0.89
C ASP A 149 16.95 -6.18 0.55
N VAL A 150 16.44 -6.11 -0.68
CA VAL A 150 15.38 -7.02 -1.18
C VAL A 150 15.87 -8.46 -1.20
N ALA A 151 17.10 -8.72 -1.67
CA ALA A 151 17.71 -10.06 -1.62
C ALA A 151 17.80 -10.57 -0.17
N GLN A 152 18.22 -9.73 0.76
CA GLN A 152 18.22 -10.05 2.19
C GLN A 152 16.79 -10.34 2.70
N ALA A 153 15.82 -9.50 2.38
CA ALA A 153 14.42 -9.70 2.77
C ALA A 153 13.89 -11.06 2.28
N ARG A 154 14.22 -11.45 1.03
CA ARG A 154 13.80 -12.73 0.47
C ARG A 154 14.35 -13.92 1.27
N HIS A 155 15.58 -13.85 1.76
CA HIS A 155 16.20 -14.90 2.59
C HIS A 155 15.60 -15.02 3.99
N LEU A 156 15.00 -13.96 4.51
CA LEU A 156 14.38 -13.94 5.84
C LEU A 156 12.95 -14.51 5.86
N LEU A 157 12.32 -14.66 4.69
CA LEU A 157 10.96 -15.19 4.61
C LEU A 157 10.92 -16.71 4.78
N ALA A 158 9.95 -17.16 5.58
CA ALA A 158 9.65 -18.56 5.75
C ALA A 158 8.98 -19.15 4.47
N PRO A 159 8.94 -20.50 4.33
CA PRO A 159 8.10 -21.13 3.34
C PRO A 159 6.64 -20.64 3.43
N ARG A 160 5.97 -20.48 2.28
CA ARG A 160 4.59 -19.96 2.19
C ARG A 160 4.44 -18.48 2.62
N GLN A 161 5.53 -17.72 2.55
CA GLN A 161 5.50 -16.26 2.58
C GLN A 161 6.04 -15.72 1.28
N VAL A 162 5.42 -14.67 0.73
CA VAL A 162 5.70 -14.12 -0.59
C VAL A 162 6.18 -12.67 -0.47
N LEU A 163 7.30 -12.39 -1.14
CA LEU A 163 7.84 -11.04 -1.28
C LEU A 163 7.35 -10.39 -2.57
N VAL A 164 6.53 -9.36 -2.42
CA VAL A 164 6.15 -8.44 -3.48
C VAL A 164 7.10 -7.24 -3.46
N VAL A 165 7.63 -6.83 -4.60
CA VAL A 165 8.43 -5.59 -4.70
C VAL A 165 7.64 -4.55 -5.48
N SER A 166 7.32 -3.44 -4.82
CA SER A 166 6.61 -2.33 -5.44
C SER A 166 7.59 -1.37 -6.10
N VAL A 167 7.31 -0.97 -7.35
CA VAL A 167 8.18 -0.10 -8.15
C VAL A 167 7.42 1.11 -8.67
N VAL A 168 8.11 2.23 -8.90
CA VAL A 168 7.58 3.41 -9.57
C VAL A 168 8.68 4.08 -10.38
N ALA A 169 8.37 4.50 -11.59
CA ALA A 169 9.29 5.23 -12.44
C ALA A 169 9.80 6.53 -11.78
N SER A 170 10.93 7.01 -12.24
CA SER A 170 11.59 8.23 -11.74
C SER A 170 11.74 9.24 -12.87
N PRO A 171 10.66 9.87 -13.37
CA PRO A 171 10.77 10.84 -14.45
C PRO A 171 11.64 12.02 -14.06
N ALA A 172 12.32 12.57 -15.03
CA ALA A 172 13.08 13.80 -14.97
C ALA A 172 12.47 14.87 -15.89
N ALA A 173 12.91 16.11 -15.74
CA ALA A 173 12.49 17.16 -16.66
C ALA A 173 12.89 16.80 -18.10
N GLY A 174 11.93 16.85 -19.01
CA GLY A 174 12.13 16.48 -20.42
C GLY A 174 11.90 14.99 -20.76
N ASP A 175 11.60 14.13 -19.76
CA ASP A 175 11.24 12.74 -20.04
C ASP A 175 9.92 12.64 -20.81
N THR A 176 9.86 11.68 -21.71
CA THR A 176 8.67 11.34 -22.50
C THR A 176 7.90 10.18 -21.87
N ALA A 177 6.68 9.92 -22.35
CA ALA A 177 5.95 8.73 -21.95
C ALA A 177 6.75 7.44 -22.20
N ASP A 178 7.50 7.38 -23.30
CA ASP A 178 8.34 6.21 -23.63
C ASP A 178 9.46 5.99 -22.64
N SER A 179 10.12 7.06 -22.15
CA SER A 179 11.15 6.95 -21.14
C SER A 179 10.60 6.48 -19.79
N ILE A 180 9.39 6.93 -19.42
CA ILE A 180 8.68 6.48 -18.22
C ILE A 180 8.32 4.99 -18.33
N ILE A 181 7.77 4.56 -19.47
CA ILE A 181 7.44 3.16 -19.74
C ILE A 181 8.69 2.27 -19.67
N ALA A 182 9.78 2.70 -20.31
CA ALA A 182 11.05 1.97 -20.29
C ALA A 182 11.62 1.86 -18.84
N ASP A 183 11.44 2.88 -18.02
CA ASP A 183 11.88 2.87 -16.62
C ASP A 183 11.10 1.86 -15.78
N PHE A 184 9.77 1.71 -15.98
CA PHE A 184 8.98 0.65 -15.34
C PHE A 184 9.47 -0.74 -15.75
N GLY A 185 9.75 -0.99 -17.03
CA GLY A 185 10.27 -2.28 -17.51
C GLY A 185 11.64 -2.61 -16.89
N ARG A 186 12.54 -1.62 -16.84
CA ARG A 186 13.84 -1.76 -16.19
C ARG A 186 13.71 -2.08 -14.70
N LEU A 187 12.84 -1.36 -13.98
CA LEU A 187 12.59 -1.58 -12.55
C LEU A 187 12.01 -2.97 -12.28
N ALA A 188 11.13 -3.48 -13.14
CA ALA A 188 10.61 -4.85 -13.02
C ALA A 188 11.73 -5.89 -13.16
N ALA A 189 12.65 -5.71 -14.12
CA ALA A 189 13.82 -6.58 -14.26
C ALA A 189 14.72 -6.53 -13.02
N MET A 190 15.02 -5.34 -12.52
CA MET A 190 15.81 -5.16 -11.30
C MET A 190 15.16 -5.80 -10.07
N ALA A 191 13.84 -5.66 -9.90
CA ALA A 191 13.09 -6.29 -8.81
C ALA A 191 13.16 -7.82 -8.89
N ARG A 192 13.00 -8.40 -10.10
CA ARG A 192 13.16 -9.84 -10.35
C ARG A 192 14.58 -10.29 -9.99
N GLU A 193 15.60 -9.59 -10.46
CA GLU A 193 17.02 -9.91 -10.20
C GLU A 193 17.34 -9.83 -8.70
N ALA A 194 16.71 -8.90 -7.97
CA ALA A 194 16.85 -8.78 -6.53
C ALA A 194 16.14 -9.89 -5.74
N GLY A 195 15.31 -10.73 -6.38
CA GLY A 195 14.63 -11.86 -5.73
C GLY A 195 13.15 -11.62 -5.41
N ALA A 196 12.49 -10.62 -6.01
CA ALA A 196 11.05 -10.49 -5.96
C ALA A 196 10.36 -11.77 -6.47
N GLN A 197 9.24 -12.13 -5.84
CA GLN A 197 8.38 -13.22 -6.31
C GLN A 197 7.16 -12.68 -7.07
N VAL A 198 6.81 -11.43 -6.82
CA VAL A 198 5.76 -10.68 -7.51
C VAL A 198 6.26 -9.24 -7.70
N VAL A 199 5.99 -8.62 -8.83
CA VAL A 199 6.29 -7.21 -9.07
C VAL A 199 4.98 -6.41 -9.02
N GLU A 200 4.93 -5.38 -8.18
CA GLU A 200 3.83 -4.41 -8.15
C GLU A 200 4.28 -3.09 -8.76
N ALA A 201 3.56 -2.53 -9.71
CA ALA A 201 3.78 -1.15 -10.17
C ALA A 201 2.79 -0.20 -9.48
N ASN A 202 3.31 0.85 -8.85
CA ASN A 202 2.48 1.91 -8.29
C ASN A 202 2.16 2.94 -9.38
N LEU A 203 0.95 2.89 -9.93
CA LEU A 203 0.46 3.82 -10.97
C LEU A 203 -0.29 5.03 -10.40
N SER A 204 -0.51 5.05 -9.08
CA SER A 204 -1.18 6.17 -8.40
C SER A 204 -0.37 6.62 -7.19
N CYS A 205 0.15 7.85 -7.25
CA CYS A 205 0.75 8.47 -6.08
C CYS A 205 -0.01 9.73 -5.68
N PRO A 206 -0.86 9.68 -4.67
CA PRO A 206 -1.62 10.84 -4.23
C PRO A 206 -0.75 11.97 -3.65
N ASN A 207 0.56 11.73 -3.51
CA ASN A 207 1.53 12.66 -2.92
C ASN A 207 2.42 13.35 -3.95
N VAL A 208 2.18 13.21 -5.24
CA VAL A 208 2.99 13.81 -6.31
C VAL A 208 2.10 14.69 -7.16
N VAL A 209 2.40 16.00 -7.17
CA VAL A 209 1.73 17.02 -7.98
C VAL A 209 2.31 16.97 -9.40
N SER A 210 2.19 15.84 -10.07
CA SER A 210 2.68 15.66 -11.45
C SER A 210 1.90 14.56 -12.13
N ALA A 211 2.08 14.43 -13.43
CA ALA A 211 1.50 13.35 -14.24
C ALA A 211 1.78 11.92 -13.71
N GLU A 212 2.73 11.76 -12.77
CA GLU A 212 3.02 10.49 -12.10
C GLU A 212 1.89 10.02 -11.16
N GLY A 213 1.06 10.93 -10.64
CA GLY A 213 0.05 10.62 -9.63
C GLY A 213 -1.18 9.90 -10.18
N ASP A 214 -1.45 10.02 -11.47
CA ASP A 214 -2.70 9.62 -12.09
C ASP A 214 -2.52 8.77 -13.37
N LEU A 215 -1.38 8.07 -13.49
CA LEU A 215 -1.06 7.24 -14.67
C LEU A 215 -2.16 6.20 -14.96
N TYR A 216 -2.81 5.67 -13.92
CA TYR A 216 -3.87 4.68 -14.04
C TYR A 216 -5.17 5.24 -14.69
N LEU A 217 -5.33 6.56 -14.77
CA LEU A 217 -6.49 7.17 -15.44
C LEU A 217 -6.36 7.21 -16.98
N ASP A 218 -5.15 6.97 -17.50
CA ASP A 218 -4.90 6.77 -18.93
C ASP A 218 -4.76 5.26 -19.20
N ALA A 219 -5.81 4.66 -19.73
CA ALA A 219 -5.86 3.23 -20.03
C ALA A 219 -4.79 2.80 -21.05
N ALA A 220 -4.55 3.60 -22.09
CA ALA A 220 -3.58 3.28 -23.14
C ALA A 220 -2.15 3.30 -22.59
N LEU A 221 -1.81 4.33 -21.80
CA LEU A 221 -0.52 4.43 -21.15
C LEU A 221 -0.33 3.29 -20.13
N SER A 222 -1.36 2.97 -19.34
CA SER A 222 -1.34 1.86 -18.38
C SER A 222 -1.11 0.50 -19.05
N GLY A 223 -1.72 0.27 -20.22
CA GLY A 223 -1.50 -0.93 -21.01
C GLY A 223 -0.05 -1.05 -21.50
N ARG A 224 0.55 0.05 -21.99
CA ARG A 224 1.96 0.09 -22.39
C ARG A 224 2.92 -0.13 -21.22
N ILE A 225 2.61 0.44 -20.06
CA ILE A 225 3.39 0.22 -18.83
C ILE A 225 3.28 -1.25 -18.40
N ALA A 226 2.07 -1.83 -18.40
CA ALA A 226 1.87 -3.24 -18.05
C ALA A 226 2.65 -4.18 -18.98
N GLN A 227 2.70 -3.89 -20.28
CA GLN A 227 3.50 -4.63 -21.26
C GLN A 227 5.01 -4.55 -20.93
N ALA A 228 5.54 -3.36 -20.64
CA ALA A 228 6.94 -3.18 -20.28
C ALA A 228 7.30 -3.88 -18.96
N LEU A 229 6.40 -3.82 -17.97
CA LEU A 229 6.54 -4.55 -16.71
C LEU A 229 6.57 -6.06 -16.94
N ARG A 230 5.69 -6.61 -17.78
CA ARG A 230 5.64 -8.04 -18.14
C ARG A 230 6.94 -8.48 -18.77
N GLN A 231 7.50 -7.69 -19.69
CA GLN A 231 8.77 -7.97 -20.33
C GLN A 231 9.93 -7.99 -19.31
N GLY A 232 9.98 -7.00 -18.39
CA GLY A 232 11.01 -6.93 -17.35
C GLY A 232 10.86 -8.01 -16.28
N ALA A 233 9.64 -8.28 -15.82
CA ALA A 233 9.34 -9.27 -14.78
C ALA A 233 9.50 -10.73 -15.28
N GLY A 234 9.44 -10.96 -16.59
CA GLY A 234 9.53 -12.32 -17.17
C GLY A 234 8.32 -13.16 -16.77
N THR A 235 8.53 -14.26 -16.06
CA THR A 235 7.47 -15.18 -15.61
C THR A 235 6.80 -14.78 -14.28
N LEU A 236 7.33 -13.77 -13.58
CA LEU A 236 6.74 -13.35 -12.30
C LEU A 236 5.37 -12.71 -12.51
N PRO A 237 4.42 -12.90 -11.57
CA PRO A 237 3.17 -12.14 -11.57
C PRO A 237 3.43 -10.62 -11.52
N VAL A 238 2.64 -9.86 -12.28
CA VAL A 238 2.69 -8.40 -12.34
C VAL A 238 1.38 -7.84 -11.80
N LEU A 239 1.45 -6.99 -10.79
CA LEU A 239 0.32 -6.30 -10.19
C LEU A 239 0.39 -4.79 -10.50
N LEU A 240 -0.77 -4.17 -10.70
CA LEU A 240 -0.88 -2.72 -10.85
C LEU A 240 -1.63 -2.14 -9.67
N LYS A 241 -0.97 -1.31 -8.87
CA LYS A 241 -1.61 -0.61 -7.77
C LYS A 241 -2.15 0.71 -8.25
N ILE A 242 -3.48 0.86 -8.15
CA ILE A 242 -4.24 1.99 -8.67
C ILE A 242 -4.96 2.77 -7.56
N GLY A 243 -5.34 4.00 -7.86
CA GLY A 243 -6.24 4.80 -7.05
C GLY A 243 -7.70 4.47 -7.33
N HIS A 244 -8.60 5.24 -6.71
CA HIS A 244 -10.03 5.14 -6.96
C HIS A 244 -10.39 5.67 -8.37
N VAL A 245 -11.21 4.94 -9.11
CA VAL A 245 -11.71 5.30 -10.44
C VAL A 245 -13.24 5.44 -10.36
N PRO A 246 -13.79 6.64 -10.14
CA PRO A 246 -15.24 6.83 -9.98
C PRO A 246 -16.06 6.41 -11.20
N ASP A 247 -15.52 6.64 -12.39
CA ASP A 247 -16.20 6.34 -13.66
C ASP A 247 -16.01 4.88 -14.06
N GLU A 248 -17.12 4.14 -14.18
CA GLU A 248 -17.11 2.71 -14.51
C GLU A 248 -16.57 2.44 -15.92
N ALA A 249 -16.85 3.31 -16.89
CA ALA A 249 -16.37 3.12 -18.25
C ALA A 249 -14.83 3.28 -18.32
N ARG A 250 -14.27 4.22 -17.53
CA ARG A 250 -12.82 4.36 -17.40
C ARG A 250 -12.19 3.16 -16.69
N LEU A 251 -12.81 2.65 -15.62
CA LEU A 251 -12.34 1.44 -14.95
C LEU A 251 -12.35 0.24 -15.90
N ALA A 252 -13.44 0.05 -16.66
CA ALA A 252 -13.54 -1.02 -17.65
C ALA A 252 -12.49 -0.87 -18.77
N ALA A 253 -12.24 0.35 -19.25
CA ALA A 253 -11.20 0.62 -20.25
C ALA A 253 -9.80 0.28 -19.72
N LEU A 254 -9.48 0.66 -18.48
CA LEU A 254 -8.23 0.31 -17.82
C LEU A 254 -8.06 -1.22 -17.72
N LEU A 255 -9.07 -1.93 -17.20
CA LEU A 255 -9.04 -3.38 -17.02
C LEU A 255 -8.76 -4.10 -18.35
N ARG A 256 -9.44 -3.71 -19.43
CA ARG A 256 -9.23 -4.29 -20.77
C ARG A 256 -7.84 -3.98 -21.32
N ALA A 257 -7.32 -2.76 -21.08
CA ALA A 257 -6.01 -2.35 -21.59
C ALA A 257 -4.85 -3.11 -20.93
N VAL A 258 -4.99 -3.54 -19.67
CA VAL A 258 -3.94 -4.22 -18.92
C VAL A 258 -4.10 -5.75 -18.90
N ALA A 259 -5.26 -6.27 -19.31
CA ALA A 259 -5.52 -7.71 -19.41
C ALA A 259 -4.51 -8.40 -20.33
N GLY A 260 -4.04 -9.61 -19.93
CA GLY A 260 -3.01 -10.36 -20.66
C GLY A 260 -1.58 -9.86 -20.44
N GLN A 261 -1.38 -8.68 -19.82
CA GLN A 261 -0.08 -8.15 -19.45
C GLN A 261 0.13 -8.14 -17.92
N ALA A 262 -0.87 -7.69 -17.18
CA ALA A 262 -0.91 -7.79 -15.73
C ALA A 262 -1.58 -9.08 -15.29
N SER A 263 -1.24 -9.56 -14.10
CA SER A 263 -1.92 -10.68 -13.42
C SER A 263 -3.07 -10.20 -12.54
N GLY A 264 -3.03 -8.95 -12.10
CA GLY A 264 -4.10 -8.39 -11.26
C GLY A 264 -3.87 -6.92 -10.89
N LEU A 265 -4.84 -6.41 -10.13
CA LEU A 265 -4.83 -5.04 -9.62
C LEU A 265 -4.82 -5.03 -8.08
N VAL A 266 -4.17 -4.03 -7.48
CA VAL A 266 -4.21 -3.74 -6.04
C VAL A 266 -5.02 -2.45 -5.85
N VAL A 267 -6.14 -2.53 -5.15
CA VAL A 267 -7.19 -1.50 -5.11
C VAL A 267 -7.65 -1.24 -3.67
N VAL A 268 -7.60 -0.05 -3.16
CA VAL A 268 -7.25 1.29 -3.61
C VAL A 268 -5.96 1.75 -2.92
N ASN A 269 -5.04 2.41 -3.65
CA ASN A 269 -3.79 2.91 -3.04
C ASN A 269 -4.03 3.95 -1.91
N GLY A 270 -5.10 4.70 -2.00
CA GLY A 270 -5.54 5.76 -1.10
C GLY A 270 -6.35 6.81 -1.86
N LEU A 271 -7.01 7.70 -1.13
CA LEU A 271 -7.75 8.81 -1.73
C LEU A 271 -6.88 10.07 -1.70
N SER A 272 -6.75 10.78 -2.81
CA SER A 272 -6.09 12.08 -2.83
C SER A 272 -7.07 13.18 -2.42
N ARG A 273 -6.72 13.96 -1.39
CA ARG A 273 -7.54 15.10 -0.93
C ARG A 273 -6.65 16.28 -0.56
N PRO A 274 -7.15 17.53 -0.67
CA PRO A 274 -6.52 18.65 -0.02
C PRO A 274 -6.53 18.44 1.49
N VAL A 275 -5.35 18.57 2.15
CA VAL A 275 -5.21 18.36 3.60
C VAL A 275 -4.83 19.69 4.27
N LEU A 276 -5.69 20.14 5.18
CA LEU A 276 -5.58 21.43 5.85
C LEU A 276 -5.31 21.25 7.34
N ASP A 277 -4.61 22.18 7.93
CA ASP A 277 -4.48 22.31 9.39
C ASP A 277 -5.65 23.08 9.99
N GLY A 278 -5.61 23.32 11.30
CA GLY A 278 -6.65 24.07 12.02
C GLY A 278 -6.77 25.55 11.59
N ALA A 279 -5.78 26.10 10.91
CA ALA A 279 -5.80 27.46 10.35
C ALA A 279 -6.26 27.51 8.89
N GLY A 280 -6.58 26.36 8.27
CA GLY A 280 -6.99 26.25 6.87
C GLY A 280 -5.83 26.32 5.89
N THR A 281 -4.58 26.18 6.36
CA THR A 281 -3.38 26.12 5.50
C THR A 281 -2.99 24.67 5.20
N ALA A 282 -2.09 24.46 4.22
CA ALA A 282 -1.65 23.12 3.87
C ALA A 282 -0.94 22.44 5.06
N ALA A 283 -1.53 21.38 5.61
CA ALA A 283 -1.08 20.72 6.84
C ALA A 283 0.34 20.12 6.75
N PHE A 284 0.78 19.76 5.55
CA PHE A 284 2.13 19.26 5.29
C PHE A 284 3.14 20.36 4.89
N GLY A 285 2.70 21.62 4.83
CA GLY A 285 3.51 22.77 4.43
C GLY A 285 3.39 23.09 2.95
N THR A 286 4.09 24.17 2.54
CA THR A 286 4.02 24.77 1.21
C THR A 286 4.27 23.71 0.10
N GLY A 287 3.45 23.74 -0.95
CA GLY A 287 3.57 22.86 -2.11
C GLY A 287 3.03 21.44 -1.89
N ARG A 288 2.54 21.10 -0.67
CA ARG A 288 2.01 19.76 -0.34
C ARG A 288 0.56 19.83 0.14
N ARG A 289 -0.29 20.52 -0.63
CA ARG A 289 -1.72 20.65 -0.31
C ARG A 289 -2.47 19.35 -0.51
N GLN A 290 -2.13 18.57 -1.55
CA GLN A 290 -2.70 17.25 -1.81
C GLN A 290 -1.90 16.17 -1.07
N ALA A 291 -2.61 15.24 -0.42
CA ALA A 291 -1.98 14.09 0.23
C ALA A 291 -2.89 12.86 0.21
N GLY A 292 -2.30 11.69 0.41
CA GLY A 292 -3.02 10.42 0.44
C GLY A 292 -3.73 10.20 1.76
N ILE A 293 -5.02 9.90 1.68
CA ILE A 293 -5.83 9.47 2.82
C ILE A 293 -5.85 7.95 2.86
N LEU A 294 -5.69 7.40 4.05
CA LEU A 294 -5.64 5.96 4.31
C LEU A 294 -6.22 5.62 5.69
N GLY A 295 -6.45 4.35 5.96
CA GLY A 295 -7.04 3.88 7.22
C GLY A 295 -8.57 3.79 7.16
N ARG A 296 -9.23 3.86 8.31
CA ARG A 296 -10.65 3.49 8.47
C ARG A 296 -11.59 4.18 7.48
N GLY A 297 -11.41 5.47 7.25
CA GLY A 297 -12.32 6.28 6.43
C GLY A 297 -12.39 5.88 4.95
N ILE A 298 -11.39 5.16 4.42
CA ILE A 298 -11.43 4.73 3.01
C ILE A 298 -11.97 3.31 2.83
N HIS A 299 -12.34 2.60 3.91
CA HIS A 299 -12.70 1.18 3.83
C HIS A 299 -13.89 0.92 2.91
N ALA A 300 -15.00 1.61 3.12
CA ALA A 300 -16.23 1.41 2.33
C ALA A 300 -16.00 1.67 0.84
N ILE A 301 -15.34 2.78 0.50
CA ILE A 301 -15.01 3.14 -0.89
C ILE A 301 -14.11 2.08 -1.51
N SER A 302 -13.13 1.58 -0.76
CA SER A 302 -12.18 0.57 -1.27
C SER A 302 -12.86 -0.78 -1.50
N VAL A 303 -13.75 -1.23 -0.61
CA VAL A 303 -14.55 -2.46 -0.80
C VAL A 303 -15.44 -2.33 -2.03
N GLN A 304 -16.14 -1.20 -2.19
CA GLN A 304 -16.99 -0.93 -3.35
C GLN A 304 -16.19 -0.94 -4.66
N GLU A 305 -14.99 -0.36 -4.66
CA GLU A 305 -14.13 -0.37 -5.85
C GLU A 305 -13.66 -1.79 -6.21
N VAL A 306 -13.34 -2.63 -5.22
CA VAL A 306 -13.02 -4.05 -5.43
C VAL A 306 -14.21 -4.78 -6.03
N ALA A 307 -15.42 -4.59 -5.49
CA ALA A 307 -16.63 -5.22 -6.02
C ALA A 307 -16.89 -4.81 -7.48
N ARG A 308 -16.73 -3.51 -7.81
CA ARG A 308 -16.89 -3.01 -9.18
C ARG A 308 -15.84 -3.60 -10.12
N ALA A 309 -14.58 -3.62 -9.73
CA ALA A 309 -13.50 -4.20 -10.53
C ALA A 309 -13.72 -5.70 -10.76
N SER A 310 -14.09 -6.46 -9.73
CA SER A 310 -14.36 -7.90 -9.81
C SER A 310 -15.55 -8.19 -10.75
N ALA A 311 -16.64 -7.44 -10.63
CA ALA A 311 -17.81 -7.59 -11.52
C ALA A 311 -17.48 -7.29 -13.00
N LEU A 312 -16.65 -6.27 -13.25
CA LEU A 312 -16.22 -5.93 -14.62
C LEU A 312 -15.28 -7.01 -15.19
N ILE A 313 -14.37 -7.55 -14.39
CA ILE A 313 -13.46 -8.66 -14.77
C ILE A 313 -14.27 -9.90 -15.15
N GLU A 314 -15.26 -10.27 -14.33
CA GLU A 314 -16.14 -11.41 -14.59
C GLU A 314 -16.99 -11.17 -15.84
N ARG A 315 -17.66 -10.02 -15.96
CA ARG A 315 -18.49 -9.65 -17.11
C ARG A 315 -17.74 -9.73 -18.42
N ASP A 316 -16.53 -9.18 -18.47
CA ASP A 316 -15.71 -9.09 -19.67
C ASP A 316 -14.77 -10.31 -19.83
N ARG A 317 -14.84 -11.29 -18.92
CA ARG A 317 -14.03 -12.54 -18.88
C ARG A 317 -12.53 -12.27 -19.00
N LEU A 318 -12.04 -11.29 -18.22
CA LEU A 318 -10.64 -10.90 -18.23
C LEU A 318 -9.83 -11.85 -17.30
N ASP A 319 -8.62 -12.22 -17.73
CA ASP A 319 -7.69 -12.99 -16.89
C ASP A 319 -6.95 -12.04 -15.94
N LEU A 320 -7.67 -11.53 -14.95
CA LEU A 320 -7.19 -10.62 -13.92
C LEU A 320 -7.79 -11.00 -12.56
N GLN A 321 -7.05 -10.77 -11.50
CA GLN A 321 -7.54 -10.88 -10.13
C GLN A 321 -7.43 -9.54 -9.39
N VAL A 322 -8.24 -9.35 -8.36
CA VAL A 322 -8.23 -8.12 -7.56
C VAL A 322 -7.69 -8.42 -6.16
N VAL A 323 -6.73 -7.62 -5.72
CA VAL A 323 -6.22 -7.60 -4.35
C VAL A 323 -6.81 -6.39 -3.64
N GLY A 324 -7.49 -6.62 -2.53
CA GLY A 324 -8.13 -5.56 -1.75
C GLY A 324 -7.16 -4.87 -0.81
N VAL A 325 -7.22 -3.53 -0.73
CA VAL A 325 -6.47 -2.73 0.24
C VAL A 325 -7.22 -1.45 0.60
N GLY A 326 -7.29 -1.15 1.89
CA GLY A 326 -7.86 0.09 2.43
C GLY A 326 -8.71 -0.13 3.67
N GLY A 327 -8.28 0.43 4.80
CA GLY A 327 -9.05 0.51 6.04
C GLY A 327 -9.31 -0.79 6.78
N VAL A 328 -8.69 -1.89 6.43
CA VAL A 328 -8.83 -3.18 7.11
C VAL A 328 -8.17 -3.12 8.48
N ALA A 329 -8.93 -3.40 9.53
CA ALA A 329 -8.49 -3.33 10.93
C ALA A 329 -9.06 -4.46 11.83
N CYS A 330 -9.95 -5.31 11.29
CA CYS A 330 -10.49 -6.50 11.95
C CYS A 330 -10.81 -7.59 10.90
N ALA A 331 -11.22 -8.78 11.34
CA ALA A 331 -11.55 -9.90 10.47
C ALA A 331 -12.76 -9.58 9.57
N GLU A 332 -13.77 -8.97 10.12
CA GLU A 332 -15.00 -8.58 9.40
C GLU A 332 -14.71 -7.59 8.27
N ASP A 333 -13.70 -6.73 8.43
CA ASP A 333 -13.26 -5.85 7.33
C ASP A 333 -12.63 -6.64 6.18
N ALA A 334 -11.81 -7.65 6.49
CA ALA A 334 -11.19 -8.51 5.48
C ALA A 334 -12.25 -9.39 4.77
N GLU A 335 -13.22 -9.92 5.52
CA GLU A 335 -14.33 -10.71 5.00
C GLU A 335 -15.09 -9.94 3.91
N ARG A 336 -15.43 -8.68 4.13
CA ARG A 336 -16.08 -7.82 3.12
C ARG A 336 -15.29 -7.71 1.82
N TYR A 337 -13.97 -7.72 1.88
CA TYR A 337 -13.13 -7.73 0.68
C TYR A 337 -13.20 -9.08 -0.05
N PHE A 338 -13.20 -10.19 0.68
CA PHE A 338 -13.34 -11.52 0.08
C PHE A 338 -14.73 -11.69 -0.55
N GLU A 339 -15.80 -11.23 0.11
CA GLU A 339 -17.15 -11.18 -0.44
C GLU A 339 -17.24 -10.28 -1.69
N ALA A 340 -16.48 -9.20 -1.75
CA ALA A 340 -16.37 -8.32 -2.92
C ALA A 340 -15.54 -8.93 -4.08
N GLY A 341 -14.98 -10.13 -3.91
CA GLY A 341 -14.22 -10.83 -4.94
C GLY A 341 -12.70 -10.66 -4.88
N ALA A 342 -12.14 -10.11 -3.78
CA ALA A 342 -10.70 -10.03 -3.64
C ALA A 342 -10.06 -11.40 -3.47
N CYS A 343 -8.96 -11.67 -4.20
CA CYS A 343 -8.18 -12.91 -4.05
C CYS A 343 -7.26 -12.87 -2.81
N ALA A 344 -6.89 -11.67 -2.34
CA ALA A 344 -6.09 -11.44 -1.14
C ALA A 344 -6.42 -10.05 -0.56
N VAL A 345 -6.09 -9.84 0.73
CA VAL A 345 -6.32 -8.58 1.44
C VAL A 345 -5.01 -8.06 2.01
N LEU A 346 -4.64 -6.84 1.63
CA LEU A 346 -3.46 -6.16 2.15
C LEU A 346 -3.86 -5.03 3.11
N MET A 347 -3.08 -4.89 4.17
CA MET A 347 -3.28 -3.90 5.21
C MET A 347 -2.19 -2.83 5.15
N GLY A 348 -2.53 -1.57 5.38
CA GLY A 348 -1.57 -0.46 5.37
C GLY A 348 -1.28 0.08 6.76
N SER A 349 -2.22 0.81 7.35
CA SER A 349 -2.02 1.54 8.62
C SER A 349 -2.29 0.73 9.88
N ALA A 350 -3.32 -0.12 9.90
CA ALA A 350 -3.70 -0.86 11.10
C ALA A 350 -2.57 -1.73 11.67
N PRO A 351 -1.79 -2.48 10.85
CA PRO A 351 -0.63 -3.23 11.34
C PRO A 351 0.43 -2.39 12.04
N MET A 352 0.55 -1.11 11.69
CA MET A 352 1.48 -0.20 12.36
C MET A 352 1.14 -0.04 13.85
N PHE A 353 -0.15 0.00 14.17
CA PHE A 353 -0.64 0.18 15.54
C PHE A 353 -0.86 -1.15 16.26
N ASP A 354 -1.10 -2.22 15.50
CA ASP A 354 -1.42 -3.54 15.97
C ASP A 354 -0.76 -4.62 15.11
N PRO A 355 0.51 -4.93 15.34
CA PRO A 355 1.23 -5.93 14.56
C PRO A 355 0.64 -7.34 14.65
N ALA A 356 -0.11 -7.66 15.71
CA ALA A 356 -0.71 -8.99 15.92
C ALA A 356 -2.02 -9.21 15.13
N LEU A 357 -2.48 -8.22 14.36
CA LEU A 357 -3.76 -8.25 13.67
C LEU A 357 -3.92 -9.49 12.77
N ALA A 358 -2.93 -9.82 11.93
CA ALA A 358 -2.98 -11.00 11.06
C ALA A 358 -3.05 -12.32 11.85
N ALA A 359 -2.30 -12.43 12.95
CA ALA A 359 -2.33 -13.63 13.79
C ALA A 359 -3.73 -13.84 14.41
N ARG A 360 -4.40 -12.75 14.85
CA ARG A 360 -5.77 -12.86 15.37
C ARG A 360 -6.79 -13.21 14.28
N MET A 361 -6.66 -12.62 13.08
CA MET A 361 -7.51 -12.99 11.94
C MET A 361 -7.36 -14.48 11.59
N LYS A 362 -6.14 -15.00 11.54
CA LYS A 362 -5.87 -16.43 11.29
C LYS A 362 -6.43 -17.35 12.38
N ALA A 363 -6.49 -16.89 13.62
CA ALA A 363 -7.10 -17.65 14.71
C ALA A 363 -8.63 -17.79 14.54
N LEU A 364 -9.28 -16.77 13.97
CA LEU A 364 -10.71 -16.76 13.68
C LEU A 364 -11.03 -17.48 12.37
N HIS A 365 -10.16 -17.35 11.37
CA HIS A 365 -10.37 -17.81 10.00
C HIS A 365 -9.12 -18.56 9.49
N PRO A 366 -8.88 -19.79 9.97
CA PRO A 366 -7.73 -20.59 9.56
C PRO A 366 -7.77 -21.04 8.09
N GLU A 367 -8.90 -20.89 7.43
CA GLU A 367 -9.13 -21.19 6.01
C GLU A 367 -8.66 -20.07 5.05
N TRP A 368 -8.38 -18.85 5.52
CA TRP A 368 -8.04 -17.72 4.65
C TRP A 368 -6.65 -17.76 4.00
#